data_15e3830cc4ab902535c9a08991a3f25e
#
_entry.id   15e3830cc4ab902535c9a08991a3f25e
#
_cell.length_a   1.000
_cell.length_b   1.000
_cell.length_c   1.000
_cell.angle_alpha   90.00
_cell.angle_beta   90.00
_cell.angle_gamma   90.00
#
_symmetry.space_group_name_H-M   'P 1'
#
loop_
_entity.id
_entity.type
_entity.pdbx_description
1 polymer ?
#
loop_
_entity_poly.entity_id
_entity_poly.type
_entity_poly.pdbx_seq_one_letter_code
_entity_poly.pdbx_strand_id
1 'polypeptide(L)'
;MSLPSRYELELGVRYVRAKRRNSFISFISLISMLGIALGVAALIIVISVMNGFQSELRERMLAATAHVEVKGFEAPLNDWQGVAKTLQLNPEVVAVAPYVQGEGLWINGEVNKPSLVRGIDPASESLVATVQQHMKVGTMDALKPGEWGVILGIDLARNLGVRVGEKVALVTPQGTVTPAGTAPRIKSFTVIGLFEIGWIEADSRVALIHLSDAQRLYQFGDAVTGIRVKLKDLMQARNVADGWLRTLPPGLGVSDWTTQNASFFKAVQLEKRVMFIILTLIVAVAAFNLVSTLVMVVTDKESDIAILRTLGARPFSIMQIFVVQGAIIGVIGTLIGLGLGLLIAFNLDHVVGAIERVFGVTFIDKTVYLITELPSKVIASDVIAITLMSLGLSLLATLYPSWHASRVNPAEALRYE
;
A
#
# COMPACT_ATOMS: atom_id res chain seq x y z
N MET A 1 -23.00 -19.64 26.91
CA MET A 1 -23.49 -18.50 27.74
C MET A 1 -24.96 -18.28 27.37
N SER A 2 -25.89 -18.34 28.36
CA SER A 2 -27.28 -17.93 28.13
C SER A 2 -27.33 -16.43 27.88
N LEU A 3 -28.25 -15.97 27.02
CA LEU A 3 -28.48 -14.56 26.78
C LEU A 3 -28.90 -13.86 28.11
N PRO A 4 -28.44 -12.62 28.36
CA PRO A 4 -28.81 -11.87 29.56
C PRO A 4 -30.33 -11.64 29.58
N SER A 5 -30.92 -11.77 30.79
CA SER A 5 -32.33 -11.51 30.98
C SER A 5 -32.62 -9.98 30.94
N ARG A 6 -33.90 -9.61 30.83
CA ARG A 6 -34.30 -8.20 30.76
C ARG A 6 -33.75 -7.33 31.89
N TYR A 7 -33.77 -7.85 33.12
CA TYR A 7 -33.29 -7.07 34.26
C TYR A 7 -31.77 -6.87 34.29
N GLU A 8 -30.99 -7.85 33.76
CA GLU A 8 -29.53 -7.76 33.67
C GLU A 8 -29.11 -6.72 32.59
N LEU A 9 -29.86 -6.65 31.48
CA LEU A 9 -29.69 -5.61 30.48
C LEU A 9 -30.02 -4.22 31.06
N GLU A 10 -31.18 -4.06 31.75
CA GLU A 10 -31.58 -2.78 32.31
C GLU A 10 -30.59 -2.26 33.37
N LEU A 11 -30.11 -3.15 34.25
CA LEU A 11 -29.11 -2.78 35.26
C LEU A 11 -27.75 -2.43 34.61
N GLY A 12 -27.30 -3.18 33.64
CA GLY A 12 -26.06 -2.90 32.92
C GLY A 12 -26.09 -1.53 32.23
N VAL A 13 -27.18 -1.21 31.52
CA VAL A 13 -27.41 0.13 30.92
C VAL A 13 -27.47 1.22 31.96
N ARG A 14 -28.16 0.96 33.08
CA ARG A 14 -28.31 1.94 34.21
C ARG A 14 -26.96 2.25 34.85
N TYR A 15 -26.06 1.28 34.97
CA TYR A 15 -24.72 1.50 35.52
C TYR A 15 -23.85 2.37 34.60
N VAL A 16 -24.01 2.28 33.31
CA VAL A 16 -23.34 3.20 32.36
C VAL A 16 -23.91 4.63 32.46
N ARG A 17 -25.23 4.78 32.74
CA ARG A 17 -25.96 6.05 32.69
C ARG A 17 -26.11 6.76 34.07
N ALA A 18 -25.67 6.15 35.15
CA ALA A 18 -25.90 6.65 36.52
C ALA A 18 -25.30 8.06 36.77
N LYS A 19 -26.18 9.05 36.90
CA LYS A 19 -25.90 10.49 36.77
C LYS A 19 -25.67 11.25 38.08
N ARG A 20 -25.81 10.67 39.27
CA ARG A 20 -26.02 11.53 40.46
C ARG A 20 -25.12 11.38 41.71
N ARG A 21 -24.28 10.36 41.87
CA ARG A 21 -23.45 10.28 43.08
C ARG A 21 -21.96 10.05 42.88
N ASN A 22 -21.52 9.55 41.70
CA ASN A 22 -20.12 9.37 41.40
C ASN A 22 -19.77 9.91 39.99
N SER A 23 -19.56 11.21 39.91
CA SER A 23 -19.03 11.90 38.70
C SER A 23 -17.74 11.25 38.20
N PHE A 24 -16.96 10.65 39.10
CA PHE A 24 -15.69 10.01 38.84
C PHE A 24 -15.82 8.72 37.98
N ILE A 25 -16.80 7.85 38.28
CA ILE A 25 -17.03 6.60 37.52
C ILE A 25 -17.48 6.91 36.09
N SER A 26 -18.38 7.89 35.94
CA SER A 26 -18.83 8.33 34.60
C SER A 26 -17.66 8.90 33.78
N PHE A 27 -16.76 9.66 34.41
CA PHE A 27 -15.57 10.21 33.80
C PHE A 27 -14.59 9.12 33.35
N ILE A 28 -14.33 8.11 34.19
CA ILE A 28 -13.43 7.00 33.84
C ILE A 28 -14.01 6.14 32.70
N SER A 29 -15.34 5.88 32.73
CA SER A 29 -16.02 5.18 31.62
C SER A 29 -15.92 5.95 30.29
N LEU A 30 -16.02 7.29 30.36
CA LEU A 30 -15.84 8.17 29.21
C LEU A 30 -14.40 8.09 28.66
N ILE A 31 -13.40 8.11 29.55
CA ILE A 31 -11.98 7.97 29.14
C ILE A 31 -11.76 6.62 28.46
N SER A 32 -12.33 5.54 28.99
CA SER A 32 -12.22 4.21 28.36
C SER A 32 -12.89 4.17 26.99
N MET A 33 -14.08 4.76 26.83
CA MET A 33 -14.73 4.90 25.51
C MET A 33 -13.88 5.70 24.53
N LEU A 34 -13.33 6.85 24.98
CA LEU A 34 -12.44 7.68 24.15
C LEU A 34 -11.16 6.95 23.78
N GLY A 35 -10.57 6.18 24.71
CA GLY A 35 -9.39 5.37 24.44
C GLY A 35 -9.62 4.35 23.31
N ILE A 36 -10.75 3.61 23.38
CA ILE A 36 -11.14 2.66 22.33
C ILE A 36 -11.44 3.41 21.02
N ALA A 37 -12.18 4.52 21.10
CA ALA A 37 -12.53 5.32 19.92
C ALA A 37 -11.30 5.87 19.21
N LEU A 38 -10.34 6.44 19.94
CA LEU A 38 -9.09 6.92 19.39
C LEU A 38 -8.24 5.78 18.80
N GLY A 39 -8.16 4.64 19.47
CA GLY A 39 -7.45 3.47 18.97
C GLY A 39 -8.03 2.96 17.66
N VAL A 40 -9.35 2.81 17.55
CA VAL A 40 -10.04 2.38 16.33
C VAL A 40 -9.92 3.43 15.23
N ALA A 41 -10.10 4.71 15.54
CA ALA A 41 -9.94 5.79 14.56
C ALA A 41 -8.52 5.83 14.00
N ALA A 42 -7.50 5.78 14.87
CA ALA A 42 -6.10 5.75 14.44
C ALA A 42 -5.79 4.54 13.54
N LEU A 43 -6.32 3.36 13.87
CA LEU A 43 -6.21 2.16 13.03
C LEU A 43 -6.77 2.38 11.63
N ILE A 44 -8.01 2.88 11.53
CA ILE A 44 -8.68 3.10 10.26
C ILE A 44 -7.91 4.13 9.42
N ILE A 45 -7.49 5.24 10.04
CA ILE A 45 -6.75 6.30 9.35
C ILE A 45 -5.42 5.77 8.81
N VAL A 46 -4.60 5.15 9.67
CA VAL A 46 -3.26 4.69 9.28
C VAL A 46 -3.34 3.62 8.19
N ILE A 47 -4.24 2.63 8.31
CA ILE A 47 -4.38 1.59 7.28
C ILE A 47 -4.93 2.19 5.97
N SER A 48 -5.84 3.17 6.03
CA SER A 48 -6.36 3.82 4.83
C SER A 48 -5.28 4.63 4.10
N VAL A 49 -4.43 5.36 4.82
CA VAL A 49 -3.26 6.06 4.27
C VAL A 49 -2.28 5.08 3.64
N MET A 50 -1.97 3.99 4.34
CA MET A 50 -1.07 2.96 3.84
C MET A 50 -1.60 2.31 2.55
N ASN A 51 -2.89 1.97 2.51
CA ASN A 51 -3.54 1.43 1.32
C ASN A 51 -3.53 2.44 0.17
N GLY A 52 -3.75 3.72 0.46
CA GLY A 52 -3.67 4.80 -0.52
C GLY A 52 -2.27 4.92 -1.12
N PHE A 53 -1.25 4.98 -0.27
CA PHE A 53 0.14 5.05 -0.68
C PHE A 53 0.57 3.82 -1.51
N GLN A 54 0.19 2.62 -1.09
CA GLN A 54 0.45 1.39 -1.85
C GLN A 54 -0.25 1.38 -3.21
N SER A 55 -1.48 1.91 -3.29
CA SER A 55 -2.22 2.03 -4.55
C SER A 55 -1.53 2.98 -5.51
N GLU A 56 -1.11 4.15 -5.03
CA GLU A 56 -0.40 5.19 -5.78
C GLU A 56 0.95 4.67 -6.30
N LEU A 57 1.76 4.06 -5.44
CA LEU A 57 3.03 3.46 -5.85
C LEU A 57 2.84 2.37 -6.90
N ARG A 58 1.79 1.54 -6.76
CA ARG A 58 1.46 0.52 -7.74
C ARG A 58 1.11 1.13 -9.10
N GLU A 59 0.28 2.16 -9.13
CA GLU A 59 -0.13 2.83 -10.37
C GLU A 59 1.08 3.45 -11.09
N ARG A 60 1.95 4.14 -10.36
CA ARG A 60 3.18 4.72 -10.91
C ARG A 60 4.15 3.66 -11.43
N MET A 61 4.34 2.59 -10.67
CA MET A 61 5.18 1.47 -11.11
C MET A 61 4.64 0.85 -12.40
N LEU A 62 3.31 0.67 -12.51
CA LEU A 62 2.67 0.12 -13.69
C LEU A 62 2.68 1.05 -14.90
N ALA A 63 2.83 2.35 -14.69
CA ALA A 63 3.02 3.29 -15.79
C ALA A 63 4.33 3.03 -16.56
N ALA A 64 5.37 2.54 -15.86
CA ALA A 64 6.67 2.22 -16.45
C ALA A 64 6.84 0.74 -16.85
N THR A 65 6.02 -0.17 -16.27
CA THR A 65 6.17 -1.62 -16.47
C THR A 65 4.97 -2.21 -17.20
N ALA A 66 5.18 -3.32 -17.92
CA ALA A 66 4.10 -4.09 -18.53
C ALA A 66 3.46 -5.03 -17.49
N HIS A 67 2.23 -5.50 -17.76
CA HIS A 67 1.57 -6.47 -16.91
C HIS A 67 2.27 -7.84 -16.91
N VAL A 68 2.72 -8.27 -18.08
CA VAL A 68 3.54 -9.48 -18.29
C VAL A 68 4.63 -9.17 -19.30
N GLU A 69 5.80 -9.75 -19.12
CA GLU A 69 6.89 -9.75 -20.10
C GLU A 69 7.26 -11.18 -20.49
N VAL A 70 7.42 -11.39 -21.79
CA VAL A 70 7.94 -12.63 -22.36
C VAL A 70 9.28 -12.31 -23.01
N LYS A 71 10.35 -12.94 -22.57
CA LYS A 71 11.71 -12.67 -23.06
C LYS A 71 12.47 -13.95 -23.38
N GLY A 72 13.46 -13.88 -24.25
CA GLY A 72 14.42 -14.95 -24.45
C GLY A 72 15.24 -15.17 -23.17
N PHE A 73 15.47 -16.43 -22.79
CA PHE A 73 16.15 -16.75 -21.52
C PHE A 73 17.68 -16.58 -21.64
N GLU A 74 18.29 -17.09 -22.74
CA GLU A 74 19.75 -17.05 -22.95
C GLU A 74 20.16 -16.26 -24.20
N ALA A 75 19.21 -15.96 -25.08
CA ALA A 75 19.46 -15.28 -26.34
C ALA A 75 18.33 -14.32 -26.72
N PRO A 76 18.60 -13.33 -27.57
CA PRO A 76 17.55 -12.47 -28.13
C PRO A 76 16.47 -13.28 -28.84
N LEU A 77 15.23 -12.80 -28.78
CA LEU A 77 14.07 -13.43 -29.41
C LEU A 77 14.03 -13.09 -30.91
N ASN A 78 14.38 -14.06 -31.74
CA ASN A 78 14.44 -13.88 -33.19
C ASN A 78 13.04 -13.90 -33.83
N ASP A 79 12.20 -14.89 -33.49
CA ASP A 79 10.81 -14.99 -33.99
C ASP A 79 9.82 -14.30 -33.06
N TRP A 80 10.07 -13.04 -32.74
CA TRP A 80 9.20 -12.31 -31.84
C TRP A 80 7.79 -12.06 -32.43
N GLN A 81 7.67 -11.95 -33.76
CA GLN A 81 6.38 -11.76 -34.43
C GLN A 81 5.48 -12.98 -34.28
N GLY A 82 6.05 -14.20 -34.40
CA GLY A 82 5.33 -15.45 -34.21
C GLY A 82 4.86 -15.60 -32.74
N VAL A 83 5.76 -15.29 -31.80
CA VAL A 83 5.41 -15.28 -30.38
C VAL A 83 4.36 -14.22 -30.09
N ALA A 84 4.48 -12.99 -30.59
CA ALA A 84 3.52 -11.92 -30.38
C ALA A 84 2.11 -12.32 -30.86
N LYS A 85 2.00 -12.95 -32.04
CA LYS A 85 0.72 -13.48 -32.56
C LYS A 85 0.13 -14.54 -31.62
N THR A 86 0.97 -15.44 -31.11
CA THR A 86 0.53 -16.49 -30.15
C THR A 86 0.01 -15.87 -28.85
N LEU A 87 0.68 -14.85 -28.31
CA LEU A 87 0.24 -14.15 -27.11
C LEU A 87 -1.10 -13.43 -27.30
N GLN A 88 -1.32 -12.84 -28.49
CA GLN A 88 -2.57 -12.16 -28.84
C GLN A 88 -3.79 -13.09 -28.98
N LEU A 89 -3.60 -14.41 -29.12
CA LEU A 89 -4.70 -15.38 -29.10
C LEU A 89 -5.39 -15.49 -27.73
N ASN A 90 -4.71 -15.07 -26.68
CA ASN A 90 -5.30 -15.07 -25.35
C ASN A 90 -6.31 -13.90 -25.23
N PRO A 91 -7.60 -14.17 -24.90
CA PRO A 91 -8.66 -13.15 -24.85
C PRO A 91 -8.42 -12.07 -23.76
N GLU A 92 -7.56 -12.34 -22.79
CA GLU A 92 -7.18 -11.36 -21.77
C GLU A 92 -6.14 -10.32 -22.25
N VAL A 93 -5.48 -10.57 -23.40
CA VAL A 93 -4.48 -9.68 -23.95
C VAL A 93 -5.14 -8.51 -24.68
N VAL A 94 -4.77 -7.29 -24.29
CA VAL A 94 -5.21 -6.04 -24.90
C VAL A 94 -4.23 -5.60 -25.99
N ALA A 95 -2.93 -5.65 -25.68
CA ALA A 95 -1.86 -5.19 -26.58
C ALA A 95 -0.54 -5.89 -26.26
N VAL A 96 0.32 -5.93 -27.26
CA VAL A 96 1.70 -6.41 -27.14
C VAL A 96 2.65 -5.41 -27.80
N ALA A 97 3.86 -5.25 -27.26
CA ALA A 97 4.90 -4.38 -27.79
C ALA A 97 6.27 -5.06 -27.70
N PRO A 98 7.02 -5.15 -28.81
CA PRO A 98 8.40 -5.62 -28.77
C PRO A 98 9.30 -4.57 -28.13
N TYR A 99 10.35 -5.03 -27.44
CA TYR A 99 11.35 -4.13 -26.88
C TYR A 99 12.76 -4.72 -26.94
N VAL A 100 13.74 -3.84 -27.08
CA VAL A 100 15.15 -4.15 -26.85
C VAL A 100 15.60 -3.45 -25.58
N GLN A 101 16.25 -4.17 -24.69
CA GLN A 101 16.74 -3.63 -23.44
C GLN A 101 18.22 -3.89 -23.28
N GLY A 102 18.95 -2.86 -22.92
CA GLY A 102 20.37 -2.95 -22.64
C GLY A 102 20.78 -1.93 -21.58
N GLU A 103 21.95 -2.11 -21.04
CA GLU A 103 22.56 -1.15 -20.11
C GLU A 103 23.48 -0.21 -20.88
N GLY A 104 23.64 1.01 -20.38
CA GLY A 104 24.56 1.99 -20.93
C GLY A 104 24.94 3.05 -19.94
N LEU A 105 26.03 3.73 -20.24
CA LEU A 105 26.52 4.86 -19.47
C LEU A 105 26.36 6.13 -20.31
N TRP A 106 25.46 7.02 -19.87
CA TRP A 106 25.31 8.34 -20.47
C TRP A 106 26.43 9.25 -19.99
N ILE A 107 27.02 9.99 -20.91
CA ILE A 107 28.13 10.92 -20.65
C ILE A 107 27.77 12.30 -21.19
N ASN A 108 27.89 13.31 -20.34
CA ASN A 108 27.82 14.71 -20.70
C ASN A 108 28.97 15.46 -20.04
N GLY A 109 30.02 15.77 -20.81
CA GLY A 109 31.26 16.34 -20.24
C GLY A 109 31.92 15.40 -19.20
N GLU A 110 32.04 15.87 -17.98
CA GLU A 110 32.60 15.08 -16.86
C GLU A 110 31.54 14.24 -16.11
N VAL A 111 30.25 14.51 -16.38
CA VAL A 111 29.16 13.80 -15.70
C VAL A 111 28.85 12.50 -16.43
N ASN A 112 28.78 11.41 -15.68
CA ASN A 112 28.36 10.12 -16.18
C ASN A 112 27.27 9.48 -15.31
N LYS A 113 26.30 8.84 -15.93
CA LYS A 113 25.18 8.17 -15.25
C LYS A 113 24.86 6.84 -15.92
N PRO A 114 24.85 5.74 -15.17
CA PRO A 114 24.38 4.45 -15.69
C PRO A 114 22.86 4.49 -15.88
N SER A 115 22.39 3.85 -16.93
CA SER A 115 20.97 3.75 -17.20
C SER A 115 20.58 2.45 -17.87
N LEU A 116 19.30 2.13 -17.77
CA LEU A 116 18.63 1.13 -18.56
C LEU A 116 18.11 1.78 -19.84
N VAL A 117 18.67 1.39 -20.96
CA VAL A 117 18.26 1.88 -22.29
C VAL A 117 17.22 0.92 -22.85
N ARG A 118 16.05 1.44 -23.16
CA ARG A 118 14.96 0.66 -23.75
C ARG A 118 14.64 1.16 -25.15
N GLY A 119 14.82 0.30 -26.13
CA GLY A 119 14.36 0.50 -27.50
C GLY A 119 12.90 0.09 -27.62
N ILE A 120 12.05 1.01 -28.06
CA ILE A 120 10.61 0.85 -28.18
C ILE A 120 10.13 1.26 -29.56
N ASP A 121 9.05 0.63 -30.01
CA ASP A 121 8.26 1.15 -31.12
C ASP A 121 7.15 2.03 -30.55
N PRO A 122 7.15 3.35 -30.82
CA PRO A 122 6.18 4.28 -30.20
C PRO A 122 4.72 3.88 -30.39
N ALA A 123 4.38 3.32 -31.56
CA ALA A 123 3.00 2.97 -31.90
C ALA A 123 2.47 1.82 -31.02
N SER A 124 3.26 0.76 -30.84
CA SER A 124 2.88 -0.40 -30.02
C SER A 124 3.09 -0.14 -28.54
N GLU A 125 4.13 0.59 -28.13
CA GLU A 125 4.42 0.90 -26.74
C GLU A 125 3.32 1.75 -26.09
N SER A 126 2.76 2.72 -26.81
CA SER A 126 1.67 3.56 -26.32
C SER A 126 0.41 2.78 -25.94
N LEU A 127 0.23 1.58 -26.52
CA LEU A 127 -0.88 0.69 -26.19
C LEU A 127 -0.62 -0.15 -24.93
N VAL A 128 0.66 -0.40 -24.60
CA VAL A 128 1.04 -1.28 -23.47
C VAL A 128 1.38 -0.48 -22.22
N ALA A 129 2.12 0.61 -22.35
CA ALA A 129 2.56 1.45 -21.24
C ALA A 129 1.92 2.84 -21.31
N THR A 130 1.86 3.52 -20.17
CA THR A 130 1.26 4.86 -20.07
C THR A 130 2.29 5.98 -20.04
N VAL A 131 3.56 5.70 -20.40
CA VAL A 131 4.64 6.70 -20.44
C VAL A 131 4.27 7.91 -21.30
N GLN A 132 3.54 7.70 -22.41
CA GLN A 132 3.03 8.77 -23.28
C GLN A 132 2.22 9.83 -22.51
N GLN A 133 1.44 9.40 -21.51
CA GLN A 133 0.62 10.29 -20.68
C GLN A 133 1.44 11.08 -19.66
N HIS A 134 2.68 10.66 -19.42
CA HIS A 134 3.59 11.23 -18.44
C HIS A 134 4.73 12.04 -19.10
N MET A 135 4.61 12.34 -20.39
CA MET A 135 5.55 13.22 -21.07
C MET A 135 5.42 14.64 -20.55
N LYS A 136 6.53 15.25 -20.14
CA LYS A 136 6.60 16.65 -19.72
C LYS A 136 7.00 17.56 -20.87
N VAL A 137 7.92 17.09 -21.69
CA VAL A 137 8.42 17.82 -22.86
C VAL A 137 8.58 16.82 -24.02
N GLY A 138 8.16 17.19 -25.20
CA GLY A 138 8.20 16.34 -26.38
C GLY A 138 7.07 15.29 -26.42
N THR A 139 7.14 14.36 -27.35
CA THR A 139 6.19 13.26 -27.54
C THR A 139 6.94 11.97 -27.87
N MET A 140 6.35 10.81 -27.58
CA MET A 140 6.97 9.51 -27.94
C MET A 140 7.06 9.33 -29.46
N ASP A 141 6.12 9.88 -30.23
CA ASP A 141 6.08 9.79 -31.68
C ASP A 141 7.24 10.55 -32.37
N ALA A 142 7.95 11.40 -31.62
CA ALA A 142 9.16 12.04 -32.06
C ALA A 142 10.37 11.09 -32.17
N LEU A 143 10.29 9.88 -31.58
CA LEU A 143 11.29 8.82 -31.76
C LEU A 143 11.14 8.24 -33.16
N LYS A 144 12.09 8.53 -34.05
CA LYS A 144 12.13 8.04 -35.42
C LYS A 144 13.34 7.14 -35.68
N PRO A 145 13.20 6.11 -36.50
CA PRO A 145 14.30 5.21 -36.80
C PRO A 145 15.45 5.93 -37.49
N GLY A 146 16.68 5.73 -37.01
CA GLY A 146 17.90 6.29 -37.58
C GLY A 146 18.23 7.73 -37.18
N GLU A 147 17.35 8.45 -36.49
CA GLU A 147 17.61 9.82 -36.04
C GLU A 147 18.38 9.90 -34.71
N TRP A 148 18.53 8.79 -34.00
CA TRP A 148 19.24 8.69 -32.74
C TRP A 148 18.70 9.67 -31.67
N GLY A 149 17.37 9.79 -31.62
CA GLY A 149 16.69 10.54 -30.59
C GLY A 149 16.61 9.74 -29.27
N VAL A 150 16.62 10.42 -28.16
CA VAL A 150 16.42 9.82 -26.83
C VAL A 150 15.42 10.62 -26.02
N ILE A 151 14.53 9.91 -25.32
CA ILE A 151 13.65 10.45 -24.28
C ILE A 151 14.20 9.97 -22.94
N LEU A 152 14.50 10.92 -22.05
CA LEU A 152 15.09 10.64 -20.75
C LEU A 152 14.04 10.82 -19.64
N GLY A 153 14.18 10.04 -18.58
CA GLY A 153 13.52 10.38 -17.33
C GLY A 153 14.00 11.72 -16.79
N ILE A 154 13.11 12.50 -16.19
CA ILE A 154 13.39 13.89 -15.78
C ILE A 154 14.57 13.99 -14.82
N ASP A 155 14.69 13.06 -13.87
CA ASP A 155 15.79 13.04 -12.92
C ASP A 155 17.11 12.59 -13.56
N LEU A 156 17.06 11.68 -14.54
CA LEU A 156 18.24 11.29 -15.31
C LEU A 156 18.77 12.50 -16.09
N ALA A 157 17.90 13.24 -16.76
CA ALA A 157 18.27 14.45 -17.51
C ALA A 157 18.84 15.55 -16.61
N ARG A 158 18.18 15.76 -15.43
CA ARG A 158 18.67 16.72 -14.42
C ARG A 158 20.04 16.33 -13.87
N ASN A 159 20.24 15.04 -13.57
CA ASN A 159 21.49 14.52 -13.05
C ASN A 159 22.64 14.54 -14.09
N LEU A 160 22.31 14.50 -15.38
CA LEU A 160 23.27 14.65 -16.49
C LEU A 160 23.49 16.12 -16.86
N GLY A 161 22.64 17.04 -16.38
CA GLY A 161 22.71 18.45 -16.74
C GLY A 161 22.36 18.72 -18.20
N VAL A 162 21.44 17.93 -18.81
CA VAL A 162 21.05 18.04 -20.22
C VAL A 162 19.62 18.52 -20.37
N ARG A 163 19.37 19.26 -21.46
CA ARG A 163 18.05 19.79 -21.86
C ARG A 163 17.62 19.19 -23.20
N VAL A 164 16.33 19.31 -23.50
CA VAL A 164 15.81 18.93 -24.82
C VAL A 164 16.49 19.77 -25.91
N GLY A 165 16.92 19.09 -26.99
CA GLY A 165 17.71 19.66 -28.09
C GLY A 165 19.23 19.45 -27.94
N GLU A 166 19.74 19.14 -26.76
CA GLU A 166 21.16 18.92 -26.54
C GLU A 166 21.58 17.46 -26.87
N LYS A 167 22.87 17.29 -27.14
CA LYS A 167 23.44 15.98 -27.46
C LYS A 167 24.10 15.37 -26.24
N VAL A 168 23.90 14.06 -26.06
CA VAL A 168 24.48 13.25 -25.00
C VAL A 168 25.08 11.98 -25.60
N ALA A 169 26.24 11.56 -25.09
CA ALA A 169 26.88 10.33 -25.56
C ALA A 169 26.47 9.13 -24.70
N LEU A 170 26.14 8.01 -25.36
CA LEU A 170 25.89 6.73 -24.72
C LEU A 170 27.04 5.77 -24.99
N VAL A 171 27.59 5.21 -23.92
CA VAL A 171 28.61 4.16 -23.96
C VAL A 171 27.95 2.85 -23.56
N THR A 172 28.06 1.82 -24.43
CA THR A 172 27.50 0.49 -24.11
C THR A 172 28.61 -0.47 -23.68
N PRO A 173 28.34 -1.39 -22.74
CA PRO A 173 29.33 -2.36 -22.28
C PRO A 173 29.71 -3.38 -23.37
N GLN A 174 28.80 -3.62 -24.32
CA GLN A 174 29.07 -4.50 -25.45
C GLN A 174 29.97 -3.78 -26.45
N GLY A 175 31.25 -4.10 -26.38
CA GLY A 175 32.25 -3.50 -27.24
C GLY A 175 32.32 -4.11 -28.63
N THR A 176 33.00 -3.43 -29.58
CA THR A 176 33.41 -3.98 -30.82
C THR A 176 34.75 -4.67 -30.64
N VAL A 177 34.87 -5.94 -31.02
CA VAL A 177 36.16 -6.65 -31.03
C VAL A 177 37.03 -6.04 -32.13
N THR A 178 38.16 -5.48 -31.74
CA THR A 178 39.16 -4.92 -32.63
C THR A 178 40.47 -5.71 -32.48
N PRO A 179 41.41 -5.65 -33.47
CA PRO A 179 42.69 -6.30 -33.32
C PRO A 179 43.51 -5.84 -32.09
N ALA A 180 43.20 -4.66 -31.54
CA ALA A 180 43.81 -4.09 -30.34
C ALA A 180 43.08 -4.41 -29.03
N GLY A 181 41.97 -5.19 -29.07
CA GLY A 181 41.12 -5.52 -27.93
C GLY A 181 39.68 -5.08 -28.13
N THR A 182 38.87 -5.22 -27.08
CA THR A 182 37.44 -4.81 -27.08
C THR A 182 37.33 -3.32 -26.80
N ALA A 183 36.87 -2.53 -27.80
CA ALA A 183 36.59 -1.10 -27.61
C ALA A 183 35.10 -0.88 -27.30
N PRO A 184 34.73 -0.09 -26.28
CA PRO A 184 33.35 0.24 -25.98
C PRO A 184 32.74 1.01 -27.17
N ARG A 185 31.44 0.80 -27.41
CA ARG A 185 30.71 1.58 -28.40
C ARG A 185 30.23 2.88 -27.81
N ILE A 186 30.47 3.95 -28.52
CA ILE A 186 30.01 5.28 -28.15
C ILE A 186 29.10 5.79 -29.26
N LYS A 187 27.92 6.22 -28.93
CA LYS A 187 26.96 6.83 -29.83
C LYS A 187 26.38 8.10 -29.26
N SER A 188 26.35 9.14 -30.09
CA SER A 188 25.71 10.40 -29.72
C SER A 188 24.23 10.34 -30.02
N PHE A 189 23.40 10.79 -29.02
CA PHE A 189 21.96 10.90 -29.13
C PHE A 189 21.54 12.36 -28.90
N THR A 190 20.44 12.77 -29.53
CA THR A 190 19.81 14.06 -29.27
C THR A 190 18.65 13.88 -28.28
N VAL A 191 18.63 14.64 -27.21
CA VAL A 191 17.52 14.60 -26.25
C VAL A 191 16.30 15.25 -26.91
N ILE A 192 15.24 14.48 -27.18
CA ILE A 192 14.03 14.93 -27.87
C ILE A 192 12.81 15.04 -26.95
N GLY A 193 12.89 14.51 -25.74
CA GLY A 193 11.80 14.58 -24.78
C GLY A 193 12.21 14.19 -23.37
N LEU A 194 11.35 14.52 -22.43
CA LEU A 194 11.48 14.18 -21.01
C LEU A 194 10.17 13.62 -20.51
N PHE A 195 10.22 12.57 -19.70
CA PHE A 195 9.07 12.00 -19.01
C PHE A 195 9.26 12.06 -17.49
N GLU A 196 8.13 12.10 -16.75
CA GLU A 196 8.09 12.05 -15.29
C GLU A 196 6.88 11.22 -14.85
N ILE A 197 7.15 9.98 -14.42
CA ILE A 197 6.13 9.03 -13.95
C ILE A 197 5.90 9.21 -12.44
N GLY A 198 6.88 9.77 -11.72
CA GLY A 198 6.91 9.81 -10.25
C GLY A 198 7.36 8.48 -9.63
N TRP A 199 8.01 7.63 -10.42
CA TRP A 199 8.71 6.43 -9.98
C TRP A 199 10.22 6.66 -10.11
N ILE A 200 10.90 6.85 -8.96
CA ILE A 200 12.30 7.28 -8.92
C ILE A 200 13.22 6.40 -9.77
N GLU A 201 13.02 5.08 -9.77
CA GLU A 201 13.85 4.17 -10.57
C GLU A 201 13.65 4.39 -12.08
N ALA A 202 12.43 4.67 -12.53
CA ALA A 202 12.17 4.97 -13.92
C ALA A 202 12.68 6.36 -14.29
N ASP A 203 12.36 7.37 -13.48
CA ASP A 203 12.70 8.76 -13.75
C ASP A 203 14.21 9.05 -13.68
N SER A 204 14.96 8.25 -12.87
CA SER A 204 16.40 8.43 -12.69
C SER A 204 17.28 7.47 -13.52
N ARG A 205 16.72 6.40 -14.07
CA ARG A 205 17.52 5.33 -14.70
C ARG A 205 17.07 4.89 -16.07
N VAL A 206 15.87 5.23 -16.54
CA VAL A 206 15.37 4.77 -17.84
C VAL A 206 15.55 5.83 -18.91
N ALA A 207 16.08 5.37 -20.05
CA ALA A 207 16.17 6.13 -21.30
C ALA A 207 15.44 5.36 -22.41
N LEU A 208 14.59 6.03 -23.16
CA LEU A 208 13.83 5.44 -24.27
C LEU A 208 14.42 5.90 -25.59
N ILE A 209 14.67 4.95 -26.49
CA ILE A 209 15.15 5.19 -27.85
C ILE A 209 14.27 4.41 -28.83
N HIS A 210 14.39 4.70 -30.13
CA HIS A 210 13.65 3.94 -31.11
C HIS A 210 14.12 2.47 -31.17
N LEU A 211 13.20 1.52 -31.38
CA LEU A 211 13.49 0.07 -31.42
C LEU A 211 14.61 -0.28 -32.41
N SER A 212 14.53 0.23 -33.64
CA SER A 212 15.55 -0.03 -34.68
C SER A 212 16.92 0.53 -34.30
N ASP A 213 16.98 1.66 -33.58
CA ASP A 213 18.25 2.24 -33.14
C ASP A 213 18.86 1.41 -32.02
N ALA A 214 18.01 0.87 -31.09
CA ALA A 214 18.44 -0.07 -30.09
C ALA A 214 18.96 -1.38 -30.67
N GLN A 215 18.24 -1.94 -31.63
CA GLN A 215 18.68 -3.14 -32.37
C GLN A 215 20.07 -2.97 -33.02
N ARG A 216 20.31 -1.81 -33.67
CA ARG A 216 21.63 -1.47 -34.23
C ARG A 216 22.68 -1.26 -33.13
N LEU A 217 22.35 -0.56 -32.08
CA LEU A 217 23.25 -0.23 -30.97
C LEU A 217 23.74 -1.50 -30.26
N TYR A 218 22.85 -2.42 -29.95
CA TYR A 218 23.14 -3.67 -29.24
C TYR A 218 23.39 -4.87 -30.15
N GLN A 219 23.39 -4.69 -31.48
CA GLN A 219 23.65 -5.74 -32.47
C GLN A 219 22.67 -6.92 -32.44
N PHE A 220 21.41 -6.64 -32.25
CA PHE A 220 20.36 -7.66 -32.20
C PHE A 220 19.86 -8.06 -33.60
N GLY A 221 20.26 -7.34 -34.67
CA GLY A 221 19.65 -7.53 -35.99
C GLY A 221 18.15 -7.20 -35.92
N ASP A 222 17.30 -8.13 -36.33
CA ASP A 222 15.85 -8.01 -36.24
C ASP A 222 15.26 -8.60 -34.96
N ALA A 223 16.11 -9.19 -34.11
CA ALA A 223 15.68 -9.77 -32.84
C ALA A 223 15.37 -8.70 -31.79
N VAL A 224 14.64 -9.10 -30.74
CA VAL A 224 14.29 -8.26 -29.61
C VAL A 224 14.66 -8.94 -28.29
N THR A 225 14.75 -8.19 -27.20
CA THR A 225 14.95 -8.77 -25.88
C THR A 225 13.70 -9.55 -25.46
N GLY A 226 12.52 -9.02 -25.77
CA GLY A 226 11.26 -9.64 -25.40
C GLY A 226 10.04 -8.85 -25.87
N ILE A 227 8.89 -9.27 -25.40
CA ILE A 227 7.59 -8.70 -25.70
C ILE A 227 6.93 -8.31 -24.40
N ARG A 228 6.48 -7.07 -24.31
CA ARG A 228 5.68 -6.52 -23.22
C ARG A 228 4.21 -6.71 -23.55
N VAL A 229 3.43 -7.12 -22.56
CA VAL A 229 2.01 -7.47 -22.74
C VAL A 229 1.15 -6.69 -21.76
N LYS A 230 0.08 -6.10 -22.26
CA LYS A 230 -0.98 -5.49 -21.46
C LYS A 230 -2.19 -6.42 -21.43
N LEU A 231 -2.70 -6.69 -20.24
CA LEU A 231 -3.90 -7.49 -20.01
C LEU A 231 -5.09 -6.58 -19.67
N LYS A 232 -6.31 -7.08 -19.87
CA LYS A 232 -7.55 -6.42 -19.44
C LYS A 232 -7.59 -6.27 -17.92
N ASP A 233 -7.28 -7.36 -17.21
CA ASP A 233 -7.20 -7.38 -15.75
C ASP A 233 -5.76 -7.64 -15.31
N LEU A 234 -5.17 -6.64 -14.67
CA LEU A 234 -3.84 -6.70 -14.10
C LEU A 234 -3.68 -7.83 -13.06
N MET A 235 -4.75 -8.14 -12.31
CA MET A 235 -4.70 -9.15 -11.26
C MET A 235 -4.59 -10.57 -11.82
N GLN A 236 -4.92 -10.76 -13.10
CA GLN A 236 -4.75 -12.02 -13.80
C GLN A 236 -3.34 -12.23 -14.35
N ALA A 237 -2.46 -11.23 -14.26
CA ALA A 237 -1.11 -11.28 -14.85
C ALA A 237 -0.33 -12.53 -14.41
N ARG A 238 -0.40 -12.89 -13.13
CA ARG A 238 0.27 -14.07 -12.60
C ARG A 238 -0.28 -15.38 -13.17
N ASN A 239 -1.61 -15.52 -13.21
CA ASN A 239 -2.26 -16.71 -13.75
C ASN A 239 -1.95 -16.88 -15.25
N VAL A 240 -1.97 -15.77 -16.00
CA VAL A 240 -1.64 -15.78 -17.41
C VAL A 240 -0.16 -16.12 -17.63
N ALA A 241 0.75 -15.54 -16.84
CA ALA A 241 2.18 -15.84 -16.90
C ALA A 241 2.47 -17.32 -16.57
N ASP A 242 1.87 -17.86 -15.51
CA ASP A 242 2.00 -19.28 -15.15
C ASP A 242 1.43 -20.22 -16.23
N GLY A 243 0.35 -19.82 -16.91
CA GLY A 243 -0.21 -20.52 -18.05
C GLY A 243 0.77 -20.54 -19.25
N TRP A 244 1.34 -19.39 -19.58
CA TRP A 244 2.30 -19.28 -20.69
C TRP A 244 3.62 -20.00 -20.43
N LEU A 245 4.12 -20.04 -19.21
CA LEU A 245 5.29 -20.85 -18.84
C LEU A 245 5.14 -22.34 -19.19
N ARG A 246 3.90 -22.84 -19.25
CA ARG A 246 3.60 -24.24 -19.60
C ARG A 246 3.33 -24.47 -21.08
N THR A 247 2.91 -23.43 -21.82
CA THR A 247 2.42 -23.56 -23.19
C THR A 247 3.36 -22.97 -24.25
N LEU A 248 4.20 -22.01 -23.87
CA LEU A 248 5.17 -21.41 -24.79
C LEU A 248 6.36 -22.35 -25.01
N PRO A 249 7.06 -22.21 -26.16
CA PRO A 249 8.25 -22.99 -26.46
C PRO A 249 9.31 -22.89 -25.35
N PRO A 250 10.09 -23.96 -25.09
CA PRO A 250 11.21 -23.90 -24.17
C PRO A 250 12.23 -22.84 -24.62
N GLY A 251 12.87 -22.17 -23.67
CA GLY A 251 13.82 -21.09 -23.91
C GLY A 251 13.21 -19.68 -23.80
N LEU A 252 11.90 -19.58 -23.54
CA LEU A 252 11.25 -18.33 -23.21
C LEU A 252 11.02 -18.21 -21.70
N GLY A 253 11.42 -17.09 -21.13
CA GLY A 253 11.10 -16.69 -19.77
C GLY A 253 9.84 -15.81 -19.76
N VAL A 254 8.92 -16.11 -18.86
CA VAL A 254 7.73 -15.29 -18.63
C VAL A 254 7.80 -14.72 -17.24
N SER A 255 7.61 -13.43 -17.10
CA SER A 255 7.57 -12.76 -15.81
C SER A 255 6.39 -11.80 -15.75
N ASP A 256 5.70 -11.79 -14.64
CA ASP A 256 4.65 -10.81 -14.35
C ASP A 256 5.21 -9.62 -13.56
N TRP A 257 4.46 -8.53 -13.52
CA TRP A 257 4.85 -7.30 -12.82
C TRP A 257 5.13 -7.49 -11.33
N THR A 258 4.52 -8.49 -10.66
CA THR A 258 4.76 -8.78 -9.24
C THR A 258 6.07 -9.51 -9.02
N THR A 259 6.43 -10.40 -9.94
CA THR A 259 7.69 -11.15 -9.92
C THR A 259 8.88 -10.24 -10.21
N GLN A 260 8.74 -9.30 -11.15
CA GLN A 260 9.77 -8.30 -11.46
C GLN A 260 10.09 -7.41 -10.26
N ASN A 261 9.08 -7.11 -9.44
CA ASN A 261 9.19 -6.26 -8.26
C ASN A 261 8.97 -7.04 -6.94
N ALA A 262 9.35 -8.31 -6.90
CA ALA A 262 9.07 -9.21 -5.78
C ALA A 262 9.60 -8.71 -4.43
N SER A 263 10.76 -8.06 -4.40
CA SER A 263 11.34 -7.47 -3.19
C SER A 263 10.49 -6.33 -2.66
N PHE A 264 9.98 -5.44 -3.54
CA PHE A 264 9.06 -4.38 -3.17
C PHE A 264 7.76 -4.94 -2.56
N PHE A 265 7.11 -5.91 -3.24
CA PHE A 265 5.88 -6.52 -2.72
C PHE A 265 6.08 -7.26 -1.40
N LYS A 266 7.22 -7.95 -1.23
CA LYS A 266 7.57 -8.58 0.05
C LYS A 266 7.74 -7.55 1.16
N ALA A 267 8.41 -6.42 0.88
CA ALA A 267 8.58 -5.33 1.82
C ALA A 267 7.22 -4.73 2.23
N VAL A 268 6.35 -4.43 1.27
CA VAL A 268 4.99 -3.91 1.50
C VAL A 268 4.14 -4.89 2.32
N GLN A 269 4.20 -6.19 2.03
CA GLN A 269 3.48 -7.19 2.82
C GLN A 269 4.01 -7.30 4.25
N LEU A 270 5.33 -7.25 4.43
CA LEU A 270 5.95 -7.24 5.75
C LEU A 270 5.53 -6.00 6.54
N GLU A 271 5.63 -4.82 5.93
CA GLU A 271 5.19 -3.56 6.51
C GLU A 271 3.72 -3.61 6.96
N LYS A 272 2.82 -4.07 6.09
CA LYS A 272 1.39 -4.22 6.42
C LYS A 272 1.18 -5.15 7.62
N ARG A 273 1.93 -6.25 7.70
CA ARG A 273 1.87 -7.18 8.83
C ARG A 273 2.40 -6.56 10.13
N VAL A 274 3.52 -5.86 10.06
CA VAL A 274 4.12 -5.18 11.23
C VAL A 274 3.19 -4.08 11.73
N MET A 275 2.64 -3.26 10.83
CA MET A 275 1.67 -2.22 11.18
C MET A 275 0.42 -2.81 11.82
N PHE A 276 -0.12 -3.92 11.29
CA PHE A 276 -1.26 -4.60 11.89
C PHE A 276 -0.96 -5.07 13.33
N ILE A 277 0.23 -5.61 13.60
CA ILE A 277 0.65 -6.03 14.94
C ILE A 277 0.74 -4.84 15.88
N ILE A 278 1.43 -3.76 15.46
CA ILE A 278 1.59 -2.55 16.28
C ILE A 278 0.22 -1.93 16.61
N LEU A 279 -0.63 -1.82 15.62
CA LEU A 279 -1.94 -1.22 15.79
C LEU A 279 -2.87 -2.11 16.63
N THR A 280 -2.77 -3.44 16.51
CA THR A 280 -3.46 -4.38 17.41
C THR A 280 -3.02 -4.19 18.87
N LEU A 281 -1.72 -3.94 19.09
CA LEU A 281 -1.20 -3.66 20.42
C LEU A 281 -1.79 -2.36 21.01
N ILE A 282 -1.98 -1.32 20.21
CA ILE A 282 -2.61 -0.07 20.63
C ILE A 282 -4.06 -0.33 21.11
N VAL A 283 -4.84 -1.11 20.35
CA VAL A 283 -6.21 -1.48 20.77
C VAL A 283 -6.18 -2.37 22.02
N ALA A 284 -5.20 -3.27 22.13
CA ALA A 284 -5.03 -4.08 23.33
C ALA A 284 -4.74 -3.24 24.57
N VAL A 285 -3.93 -2.18 24.46
CA VAL A 285 -3.69 -1.21 25.55
C VAL A 285 -4.99 -0.48 25.93
N ALA A 286 -5.79 -0.06 24.95
CA ALA A 286 -7.09 0.55 25.20
C ALA A 286 -8.07 -0.43 25.89
N ALA A 287 -8.07 -1.71 25.47
CA ALA A 287 -8.84 -2.77 26.10
C ALA A 287 -8.37 -3.05 27.55
N PHE A 288 -7.06 -2.97 27.81
CA PHE A 288 -6.52 -3.10 29.16
C PHE A 288 -6.98 -1.95 30.08
N ASN A 289 -7.06 -0.72 29.55
CA ASN A 289 -7.69 0.40 30.27
C ASN A 289 -9.14 0.11 30.65
N LEU A 290 -9.90 -0.57 29.77
CA LEU A 290 -11.26 -1.01 30.08
C LEU A 290 -11.29 -2.03 31.23
N VAL A 291 -10.34 -2.96 31.31
CA VAL A 291 -10.20 -3.90 32.44
C VAL A 291 -10.03 -3.13 33.75
N SER A 292 -9.06 -2.21 33.78
CA SER A 292 -8.78 -1.41 35.00
C SER A 292 -9.99 -0.59 35.44
N THR A 293 -10.68 0.03 34.48
CA THR A 293 -11.92 0.78 34.74
C THR A 293 -13.02 -0.10 35.30
N LEU A 294 -13.27 -1.26 34.72
CA LEU A 294 -14.32 -2.17 35.17
C LEU A 294 -14.00 -2.77 36.56
N VAL A 295 -12.73 -3.11 36.83
CA VAL A 295 -12.33 -3.55 38.19
C VAL A 295 -12.64 -2.48 39.23
N MET A 296 -12.29 -1.22 38.95
CA MET A 296 -12.57 -0.11 39.83
C MET A 296 -14.08 0.10 40.06
N VAL A 297 -14.86 0.02 38.96
CA VAL A 297 -16.33 0.10 39.05
C VAL A 297 -16.92 -1.04 39.91
N VAL A 298 -16.39 -2.26 39.76
CA VAL A 298 -16.80 -3.42 40.55
C VAL A 298 -16.53 -3.18 42.03
N THR A 299 -15.33 -2.71 42.38
CA THR A 299 -14.97 -2.40 43.78
C THR A 299 -15.85 -1.32 44.38
N ASP A 300 -16.14 -0.24 43.63
CA ASP A 300 -17.01 0.85 44.09
C ASP A 300 -18.50 0.42 44.22
N LYS A 301 -18.87 -0.68 43.57
CA LYS A 301 -20.22 -1.25 43.58
C LYS A 301 -20.36 -2.52 44.43
N GLU A 302 -19.38 -2.83 45.29
CA GLU A 302 -19.38 -4.05 46.08
C GLU A 302 -20.61 -4.12 47.03
N SER A 303 -21.03 -3.00 47.64
CA SER A 303 -22.24 -2.96 48.46
C SER A 303 -23.52 -3.18 47.66
N ASP A 304 -23.64 -2.55 46.48
CA ASP A 304 -24.78 -2.78 45.56
C ASP A 304 -24.84 -4.26 45.11
N ILE A 305 -23.70 -4.87 44.83
CA ILE A 305 -23.59 -6.29 44.47
C ILE A 305 -24.00 -7.19 45.63
N ALA A 306 -23.56 -6.87 46.85
CA ALA A 306 -23.92 -7.63 48.05
C ALA A 306 -25.44 -7.60 48.30
N ILE A 307 -26.08 -6.43 48.17
CA ILE A 307 -27.54 -6.30 48.29
C ILE A 307 -28.24 -7.15 47.20
N LEU A 308 -27.84 -7.09 45.96
CA LEU A 308 -28.43 -7.91 44.91
C LEU A 308 -28.30 -9.41 45.19
N ARG A 309 -27.16 -9.85 45.73
CA ARG A 309 -26.93 -11.25 46.10
C ARG A 309 -27.75 -11.69 47.29
N THR A 310 -27.97 -10.84 48.28
CA THR A 310 -28.86 -11.14 49.42
C THR A 310 -30.33 -11.21 48.99
N LEU A 311 -30.73 -10.46 47.96
CA LEU A 311 -32.04 -10.55 47.29
C LEU A 311 -32.20 -11.77 46.38
N GLY A 312 -31.17 -12.62 46.25
CA GLY A 312 -31.24 -13.89 45.52
C GLY A 312 -30.62 -13.87 44.10
N ALA A 313 -29.92 -12.81 43.72
CA ALA A 313 -29.22 -12.78 42.44
C ALA A 313 -28.10 -13.83 42.38
N ARG A 314 -28.06 -14.62 41.31
CA ARG A 314 -27.03 -15.63 41.10
C ARG A 314 -25.70 -14.98 40.75
N PRO A 315 -24.52 -15.59 41.09
CA PRO A 315 -23.22 -15.07 40.70
C PRO A 315 -23.10 -14.82 39.18
N PHE A 316 -23.69 -15.69 38.37
CA PHE A 316 -23.72 -15.56 36.94
C PHE A 316 -24.50 -14.33 36.43
N SER A 317 -25.59 -13.98 37.13
CA SER A 317 -26.37 -12.77 36.79
C SER A 317 -25.56 -11.50 37.08
N ILE A 318 -24.80 -11.47 38.18
CA ILE A 318 -23.88 -10.35 38.49
C ILE A 318 -22.82 -10.25 37.38
N MET A 319 -22.21 -11.37 36.98
CA MET A 319 -21.26 -11.41 35.88
C MET A 319 -21.86 -10.84 34.58
N GLN A 320 -23.10 -11.23 34.23
CA GLN A 320 -23.77 -10.73 33.03
C GLN A 320 -24.01 -9.21 33.04
N ILE A 321 -24.37 -8.63 34.18
CA ILE A 321 -24.57 -7.17 34.35
C ILE A 321 -23.29 -6.41 33.95
N PHE A 322 -22.13 -6.83 34.47
CA PHE A 322 -20.85 -6.18 34.15
C PHE A 322 -20.33 -6.48 32.73
N VAL A 323 -20.60 -7.67 32.18
CA VAL A 323 -20.34 -7.96 30.77
C VAL A 323 -21.17 -7.05 29.87
N VAL A 324 -22.45 -6.84 30.16
CA VAL A 324 -23.31 -5.90 29.42
C VAL A 324 -22.78 -4.47 29.54
N GLN A 325 -22.38 -4.02 30.73
CA GLN A 325 -21.80 -2.70 30.91
C GLN A 325 -20.53 -2.50 30.04
N GLY A 326 -19.59 -3.43 30.13
CA GLY A 326 -18.35 -3.34 29.36
C GLY A 326 -18.58 -3.48 27.86
N ALA A 327 -19.54 -4.35 27.43
CA ALA A 327 -19.94 -4.46 26.04
C ALA A 327 -20.50 -3.15 25.49
N ILE A 328 -21.33 -2.43 26.25
CA ILE A 328 -21.85 -1.11 25.85
C ILE A 328 -20.71 -0.11 25.65
N ILE A 329 -19.77 -0.05 26.59
CA ILE A 329 -18.59 0.83 26.49
C ILE A 329 -17.77 0.48 25.24
N GLY A 330 -17.52 -0.81 25.01
CA GLY A 330 -16.78 -1.29 23.85
C GLY A 330 -17.47 -0.99 22.53
N VAL A 331 -18.78 -1.25 22.46
CA VAL A 331 -19.57 -0.99 21.22
C VAL A 331 -19.63 0.51 20.91
N ILE A 332 -19.97 1.33 21.92
CA ILE A 332 -20.06 2.79 21.70
C ILE A 332 -18.68 3.36 21.34
N GLY A 333 -17.62 2.97 22.05
CA GLY A 333 -16.25 3.39 21.73
C GLY A 333 -15.84 3.00 20.32
N THR A 334 -16.12 1.74 19.92
CA THR A 334 -15.82 1.26 18.56
C THR A 334 -16.63 2.00 17.50
N LEU A 335 -17.93 2.27 17.72
CA LEU A 335 -18.78 3.00 16.76
C LEU A 335 -18.33 4.45 16.59
N ILE A 336 -17.99 5.13 17.69
CA ILE A 336 -17.45 6.49 17.65
C ILE A 336 -16.10 6.48 16.90
N GLY A 337 -15.21 5.53 17.20
CA GLY A 337 -13.93 5.38 16.55
C GLY A 337 -14.06 5.07 15.05
N LEU A 338 -15.01 4.22 14.68
CA LEU A 338 -15.36 3.93 13.30
C LEU A 338 -15.83 5.19 12.57
N GLY A 339 -16.78 5.93 13.16
CA GLY A 339 -17.30 7.16 12.57
C GLY A 339 -16.21 8.23 12.38
N LEU A 340 -15.43 8.50 13.44
CA LEU A 340 -14.33 9.47 13.40
C LEU A 340 -13.22 9.03 12.42
N GLY A 341 -12.84 7.74 12.45
CA GLY A 341 -11.81 7.20 11.58
C GLY A 341 -12.18 7.31 10.10
N LEU A 342 -13.41 6.94 9.75
CA LEU A 342 -13.91 7.08 8.37
C LEU A 342 -14.04 8.53 7.94
N LEU A 343 -14.57 9.40 8.80
CA LEU A 343 -14.71 10.82 8.52
C LEU A 343 -13.35 11.46 8.22
N ILE A 344 -12.33 11.17 9.01
CA ILE A 344 -10.98 11.69 8.80
C ILE A 344 -10.34 11.04 7.57
N ALA A 345 -10.46 9.72 7.38
CA ALA A 345 -9.86 9.02 6.25
C ALA A 345 -10.41 9.48 4.89
N PHE A 346 -11.71 9.79 4.81
CA PHE A 346 -12.32 10.33 3.58
C PHE A 346 -12.01 11.82 3.33
N ASN A 347 -11.62 12.57 4.36
CA ASN A 347 -11.33 14.00 4.27
C ASN A 347 -9.87 14.29 4.65
N LEU A 348 -8.98 13.33 4.43
CA LEU A 348 -7.60 13.41 4.93
C LEU A 348 -6.88 14.66 4.44
N ASP A 349 -7.02 15.02 3.16
CA ASP A 349 -6.36 16.19 2.56
C ASP A 349 -6.79 17.51 3.24
N HIS A 350 -8.08 17.64 3.55
CA HIS A 350 -8.60 18.81 4.26
C HIS A 350 -8.08 18.88 5.70
N VAL A 351 -8.01 17.71 6.38
CA VAL A 351 -7.52 17.62 7.76
C VAL A 351 -6.04 17.94 7.83
N VAL A 352 -5.24 17.34 6.95
CA VAL A 352 -3.79 17.59 6.88
C VAL A 352 -3.51 19.03 6.52
N GLY A 353 -4.17 19.57 5.47
CA GLY A 353 -4.02 20.98 5.10
C GLY A 353 -4.49 21.97 6.19
N ALA A 354 -5.43 21.58 7.06
CA ALA A 354 -5.79 22.39 8.23
C ALA A 354 -4.69 22.34 9.29
N ILE A 355 -4.13 21.16 9.56
CA ILE A 355 -3.03 21.00 10.52
C ILE A 355 -1.78 21.75 10.06
N GLU A 356 -1.40 21.65 8.79
CA GLU A 356 -0.28 22.37 8.20
C GLU A 356 -0.42 23.89 8.37
N ARG A 357 -1.65 24.42 8.14
CA ARG A 357 -1.94 25.86 8.33
C ARG A 357 -1.85 26.31 9.78
N VAL A 358 -2.30 25.47 10.73
CA VAL A 358 -2.29 25.81 12.17
C VAL A 358 -0.89 25.76 12.75
N PHE A 359 -0.10 24.75 12.38
CA PHE A 359 1.24 24.55 12.94
C PHE A 359 2.36 25.16 12.11
N GLY A 360 2.09 25.67 10.90
CA GLY A 360 3.10 26.23 10.01
C GLY A 360 4.14 25.24 9.51
N VAL A 361 3.81 23.95 9.51
CA VAL A 361 4.70 22.84 9.11
C VAL A 361 4.15 22.18 7.85
N THR A 362 4.99 21.93 6.87
CA THR A 362 4.64 21.11 5.70
C THR A 362 5.03 19.66 5.98
N PHE A 363 4.06 18.73 6.05
CA PHE A 363 4.34 17.32 6.29
C PHE A 363 4.90 16.63 5.05
N ILE A 364 4.51 17.08 3.87
CA ILE A 364 4.99 16.52 2.61
C ILE A 364 5.72 17.61 1.84
N ASP A 365 7.00 17.44 1.71
CA ASP A 365 7.78 18.26 0.78
C ASP A 365 7.53 17.72 -0.64
N LYS A 366 6.80 18.50 -1.44
CA LYS A 366 6.43 18.19 -2.83
C LYS A 366 7.65 17.95 -3.71
N THR A 367 8.81 18.48 -3.31
CA THR A 367 10.07 18.31 -4.04
C THR A 367 10.73 16.95 -3.78
N VAL A 368 10.42 16.32 -2.64
CA VAL A 368 11.03 15.05 -2.22
C VAL A 368 10.15 13.84 -2.61
N TYR A 369 8.82 13.96 -2.43
CA TYR A 369 7.93 12.81 -2.57
C TYR A 369 7.14 12.76 -3.87
N LEU A 370 7.19 13.82 -4.72
CA LEU A 370 6.42 13.91 -5.98
C LEU A 370 4.90 13.61 -5.83
N ILE A 371 4.42 13.53 -4.59
CA ILE A 371 3.02 13.28 -4.23
C ILE A 371 2.45 14.62 -3.76
N THR A 372 1.42 15.09 -4.45
CA THR A 372 0.81 16.39 -4.19
C THR A 372 -0.15 16.37 -3.02
N GLU A 373 -0.70 15.19 -2.71
CA GLU A 373 -1.73 14.96 -1.69
C GLU A 373 -1.45 13.62 -0.99
N LEU A 374 -1.82 13.50 0.29
CA LEU A 374 -1.72 12.22 1.02
C LEU A 374 -2.80 11.24 0.53
N PRO A 375 -2.44 10.22 -0.24
CA PRO A 375 -3.43 9.29 -0.76
C PRO A 375 -4.06 8.50 0.40
N SER A 376 -5.39 8.52 0.49
CA SER A 376 -6.14 7.70 1.43
C SER A 376 -7.12 6.81 0.69
N LYS A 377 -7.03 5.50 0.91
CA LYS A 377 -7.91 4.50 0.29
C LYS A 377 -8.54 3.61 1.35
N VAL A 378 -9.79 3.86 1.64
CA VAL A 378 -10.57 3.05 2.59
C VAL A 378 -10.98 1.74 1.92
N ILE A 379 -10.53 0.62 2.49
CA ILE A 379 -10.90 -0.73 2.02
C ILE A 379 -11.87 -1.34 3.04
N ALA A 380 -13.06 -1.72 2.59
CA ALA A 380 -14.14 -2.22 3.46
C ALA A 380 -13.73 -3.45 4.29
N SER A 381 -12.94 -4.37 3.71
CA SER A 381 -12.44 -5.55 4.44
C SER A 381 -11.58 -5.19 5.64
N ASP A 382 -10.74 -4.16 5.52
CA ASP A 382 -9.85 -3.73 6.59
C ASP A 382 -10.66 -3.06 7.70
N VAL A 383 -11.64 -2.22 7.36
CA VAL A 383 -12.56 -1.58 8.31
C VAL A 383 -13.37 -2.61 9.09
N ILE A 384 -13.91 -3.62 8.40
CA ILE A 384 -14.66 -4.71 9.03
C ILE A 384 -13.75 -5.51 9.99
N ALA A 385 -12.53 -5.86 9.54
CA ALA A 385 -11.57 -6.60 10.37
C ALA A 385 -11.19 -5.82 11.64
N ILE A 386 -10.92 -4.53 11.53
CA ILE A 386 -10.62 -3.64 12.66
C ILE A 386 -11.81 -3.58 13.63
N THR A 387 -13.01 -3.38 13.10
CA THR A 387 -14.23 -3.28 13.92
C THR A 387 -14.49 -4.58 14.69
N LEU A 388 -14.41 -5.72 14.02
CA LEU A 388 -14.60 -7.03 14.65
C LEU A 388 -13.52 -7.33 15.71
N MET A 389 -12.27 -7.00 15.39
CA MET A 389 -11.15 -7.16 16.31
C MET A 389 -11.32 -6.29 17.56
N SER A 390 -11.70 -5.02 17.40
CA SER A 390 -11.93 -4.10 18.51
C SER A 390 -13.08 -4.58 19.42
N LEU A 391 -14.20 -4.99 18.82
CA LEU A 391 -15.32 -5.57 19.56
C LEU A 391 -14.93 -6.86 20.29
N GLY A 392 -14.17 -7.75 19.64
CA GLY A 392 -13.67 -8.98 20.25
C GLY A 392 -12.76 -8.72 21.44
N LEU A 393 -11.79 -7.81 21.30
CA LEU A 393 -10.88 -7.43 22.39
C LEU A 393 -11.62 -6.73 23.53
N SER A 394 -12.59 -5.85 23.24
CA SER A 394 -13.42 -5.21 24.26
C SER A 394 -14.21 -6.23 25.06
N LEU A 395 -14.83 -7.21 24.39
CA LEU A 395 -15.58 -8.27 25.06
C LEU A 395 -14.68 -9.15 25.93
N LEU A 396 -13.51 -9.54 25.41
CA LEU A 396 -12.52 -10.32 26.18
C LEU A 396 -12.05 -9.55 27.42
N ALA A 397 -11.81 -8.26 27.29
CA ALA A 397 -11.41 -7.39 28.39
C ALA A 397 -12.45 -7.33 29.50
N THR A 398 -13.75 -7.48 29.18
CA THR A 398 -14.81 -7.45 30.20
C THR A 398 -14.91 -8.72 31.03
N LEU A 399 -14.38 -9.86 30.57
CA LEU A 399 -14.57 -11.17 31.22
C LEU A 399 -13.94 -11.23 32.61
N TYR A 400 -12.70 -10.75 32.75
CA TYR A 400 -11.98 -10.81 34.01
C TYR A 400 -12.65 -9.97 35.11
N PRO A 401 -12.96 -8.67 34.92
CA PRO A 401 -13.64 -7.86 35.92
C PRO A 401 -15.03 -8.40 36.27
N SER A 402 -15.79 -8.87 35.29
CA SER A 402 -17.12 -9.43 35.50
C SER A 402 -17.08 -10.74 36.28
N TRP A 403 -16.10 -11.57 36.07
CA TRP A 403 -15.87 -12.76 36.86
C TRP A 403 -15.49 -12.41 38.29
N HIS A 404 -14.64 -11.40 38.49
CA HIS A 404 -14.29 -10.89 39.83
C HIS A 404 -15.52 -10.38 40.58
N ALA A 405 -16.38 -9.59 39.92
CA ALA A 405 -17.65 -9.11 40.49
C ALA A 405 -18.57 -10.26 40.96
N SER A 406 -18.59 -11.39 40.23
CA SER A 406 -19.42 -12.53 40.61
C SER A 406 -18.98 -13.24 41.88
N ARG A 407 -17.73 -13.00 42.33
CA ARG A 407 -17.14 -13.64 43.52
C ARG A 407 -17.14 -12.77 44.76
N VAL A 408 -17.67 -11.57 44.71
CA VAL A 408 -17.81 -10.69 45.89
C VAL A 408 -18.62 -11.39 46.99
N ASN A 409 -18.05 -11.43 48.18
CA ASN A 409 -18.68 -12.06 49.35
C ASN A 409 -19.65 -11.07 50.02
N PRO A 410 -20.97 -11.34 50.03
CA PRO A 410 -21.95 -10.41 50.61
C PRO A 410 -21.73 -10.10 52.10
N ALA A 411 -21.25 -11.07 52.88
CA ALA A 411 -21.03 -10.91 54.31
C ALA A 411 -19.86 -9.96 54.63
N GLU A 412 -18.82 -9.96 53.80
CA GLU A 412 -17.67 -9.06 53.97
C GLU A 412 -17.98 -7.66 53.49
N ALA A 413 -18.64 -7.54 52.31
CA ALA A 413 -18.97 -6.24 51.71
C ALA A 413 -19.95 -5.40 52.58
N LEU A 414 -20.88 -6.03 53.31
CA LEU A 414 -21.82 -5.34 54.18
C LEU A 414 -21.28 -5.10 55.60
N ARG A 415 -20.14 -5.65 55.99
CA ARG A 415 -19.53 -5.48 57.31
C ARG A 415 -18.72 -4.18 57.45
N TYR A 416 -18.29 -3.62 56.31
CA TYR A 416 -17.41 -2.44 56.26
C TYR A 416 -18.18 -1.12 55.99
N GLU A 417 -19.52 -1.13 55.95
CA GLU A 417 -20.38 0.05 56.07
C GLU A 417 -20.77 0.28 57.55
#